data_e66f1cf7e06f209b95323aa5d704dca9
#
_entry.id   e66f1cf7e06f209b95323aa5d704dca9
#
_cell.length_a   1.000
_cell.length_b   1.000
_cell.length_c   1.000
_cell.angle_alpha   90.00
_cell.angle_beta   90.00
_cell.angle_gamma   90.00
#
_symmetry.space_group_name_H-M   'P 1'
#
loop_
_entity.id
_entity.type
_entity.pdbx_description
1 polymer ?
#
loop_
_entity_poly.entity_id
_entity_poly.type
_entity_poly.pdbx_seq_one_letter_code
_entity_poly.pdbx_strand_id
1 'polypeptide(L)'
;MKAVVLYKTGKPDVLTVSEIPLPETKPGWVLIKVKAFGLNRSELAMRAYEGDAPYINLPRILGIECAGEIADPSDSGLPQGQRVVALMGGMGRSFNGSYAEYALVPVRNVFTVDTNISWEELAAIPETYFTAYGSLFNCLQIKNTDTLFIRGGTSAAGLASIQMAKSIGAAVLTSTRNESKSTFLKEQGADHVVIDNENLAEQLFSIYPEGVTKVLELIGPYTLLESIKFVRYHGIICSTGQLGGKGVLNNFDPIKDLPNGVYLSSFSSNYPTQKIIDTIFEHMKMHHLHPIIGKIFSLNEIGQAHLIMENNDVNGKVVIKID
;
A
#
# COMPACT_ATOMS: atom_id res chain seq x y z
N MET A 1 13.19 -1.86 24.78
CA MET A 1 11.95 -1.93 24.00
C MET A 1 11.90 -3.23 23.23
N LYS A 2 10.72 -3.79 23.00
CA LYS A 2 10.54 -4.94 22.11
C LYS A 2 10.60 -4.50 20.65
N ALA A 3 11.32 -5.27 19.83
CA ALA A 3 11.44 -5.06 18.40
C ALA A 3 11.69 -6.38 17.65
N VAL A 4 11.36 -6.39 16.35
CA VAL A 4 11.71 -7.49 15.44
C VAL A 4 12.86 -7.03 14.56
N VAL A 5 14.03 -7.60 14.81
CA VAL A 5 15.26 -7.25 14.08
C VAL A 5 15.55 -8.33 13.04
N LEU A 6 15.57 -7.95 11.77
CA LEU A 6 15.98 -8.81 10.67
C LEU A 6 17.53 -8.83 10.60
N TYR A 7 18.15 -9.94 10.99
CA TYR A 7 19.60 -10.15 10.90
C TYR A 7 20.01 -10.76 9.56
N LYS A 8 19.13 -11.55 8.95
CA LYS A 8 19.34 -12.21 7.65
C LYS A 8 17.98 -12.41 6.97
N THR A 9 18.00 -12.46 5.66
CA THR A 9 16.81 -12.82 4.87
C THR A 9 16.42 -14.27 5.09
N GLY A 10 15.14 -14.59 4.89
CA GLY A 10 14.66 -15.96 5.04
C GLY A 10 13.13 -16.07 5.03
N LYS A 11 12.65 -17.21 5.52
CA LYS A 11 11.23 -17.49 5.72
C LYS A 11 10.67 -16.67 6.89
N PRO A 12 9.35 -16.61 7.12
CA PRO A 12 8.76 -15.84 8.22
C PRO A 12 9.31 -16.13 9.63
N ASP A 13 9.86 -17.29 9.87
CA ASP A 13 10.50 -17.72 11.13
C ASP A 13 11.76 -16.94 11.52
N VAL A 14 12.38 -16.21 10.59
CA VAL A 14 13.50 -15.31 10.91
C VAL A 14 13.04 -14.04 11.67
N LEU A 15 11.74 -13.76 11.68
CA LEU A 15 11.15 -12.62 12.38
C LEU A 15 10.88 -12.99 13.83
N THR A 16 11.80 -12.69 14.72
CA THR A 16 11.69 -12.96 16.15
C THR A 16 11.72 -11.66 16.95
N VAL A 17 10.85 -11.57 17.96
CA VAL A 17 10.85 -10.42 18.89
C VAL A 17 12.04 -10.53 19.84
N SER A 18 12.74 -9.42 20.00
CA SER A 18 13.88 -9.29 20.90
C SER A 18 13.76 -7.99 21.71
N GLU A 19 14.37 -7.96 22.88
CA GLU A 19 14.55 -6.73 23.64
C GLU A 19 15.83 -6.02 23.20
N ILE A 20 15.69 -4.75 22.84
CA ILE A 20 16.79 -3.89 22.43
C ILE A 20 16.75 -2.55 23.18
N PRO A 21 17.84 -1.79 23.25
CA PRO A 21 17.80 -0.44 23.81
C PRO A 21 16.81 0.46 23.10
N LEU A 22 16.21 1.40 23.83
CA LEU A 22 15.43 2.48 23.23
C LEU A 22 16.37 3.37 22.41
N PRO A 23 16.02 3.74 21.15
CA PRO A 23 16.86 4.63 20.37
C PRO A 23 16.88 6.04 20.99
N GLU A 24 18.06 6.65 20.99
CA GLU A 24 18.22 8.03 21.40
C GLU A 24 17.78 8.98 20.28
N THR A 25 17.04 10.03 20.66
CA THR A 25 16.64 11.09 19.73
C THR A 25 17.84 11.92 19.28
N LYS A 26 17.72 12.52 18.12
CA LYS A 26 18.73 13.40 17.53
C LYS A 26 18.07 14.52 16.73
N PRO A 27 18.76 15.64 16.49
CA PRO A 27 18.23 16.75 15.71
C PRO A 27 17.65 16.33 14.36
N GLY A 28 16.45 16.83 14.02
CA GLY A 28 15.71 16.49 12.80
C GLY A 28 14.99 15.15 12.84
N TRP A 29 14.98 14.46 13.98
CA TRP A 29 14.30 13.17 14.18
C TRP A 29 13.38 13.23 15.38
N VAL A 30 12.31 12.46 15.36
CA VAL A 30 11.38 12.29 16.48
C VAL A 30 11.26 10.81 16.86
N LEU A 31 11.02 10.56 18.13
CA LEU A 31 10.69 9.22 18.63
C LEU A 31 9.18 9.08 18.70
N ILE A 32 8.65 8.09 18.00
CA ILE A 32 7.22 7.73 17.99
C ILE A 32 7.03 6.50 18.88
N LYS A 33 6.11 6.58 19.85
CA LYS A 33 5.56 5.40 20.52
C LYS A 33 4.56 4.77 19.56
N VAL A 34 4.94 3.67 18.95
CA VAL A 34 4.11 2.95 17.98
C VAL A 34 2.92 2.32 18.70
N LYS A 35 1.72 2.51 18.18
CA LYS A 35 0.48 1.88 18.69
C LYS A 35 0.02 0.76 17.78
N ALA A 36 0.19 0.94 16.47
CA ALA A 36 -0.07 -0.07 15.47
C ALA A 36 0.70 0.26 14.17
N PHE A 37 0.88 -0.73 13.32
CA PHE A 37 1.42 -0.55 11.98
C PHE A 37 0.79 -1.52 10.98
N GLY A 38 0.69 -1.09 9.72
CA GLY A 38 0.23 -1.93 8.63
C GLY A 38 1.37 -2.73 8.00
N LEU A 39 1.08 -3.94 7.52
CA LEU A 39 2.02 -4.72 6.72
C LEU A 39 1.82 -4.47 5.23
N ASN A 40 2.91 -4.49 4.47
CA ASN A 40 2.93 -4.30 3.03
C ASN A 40 3.72 -5.40 2.32
N ARG A 41 3.43 -5.66 1.05
CA ARG A 41 4.15 -6.65 0.24
C ARG A 41 5.65 -6.37 0.13
N SER A 42 6.03 -5.10 0.16
CA SER A 42 7.44 -4.71 0.11
C SER A 42 8.25 -5.25 1.28
N GLU A 43 7.65 -5.35 2.47
CA GLU A 43 8.33 -5.89 3.66
C GLU A 43 8.49 -7.42 3.58
N LEU A 44 7.55 -8.10 2.92
CA LEU A 44 7.71 -9.54 2.62
C LEU A 44 8.92 -9.77 1.70
N ALA A 45 9.06 -8.95 0.66
CA ALA A 45 10.20 -9.01 -0.26
C ALA A 45 11.52 -8.71 0.47
N MET A 46 11.55 -7.64 1.30
CA MET A 46 12.72 -7.28 2.10
C MET A 46 13.15 -8.41 3.02
N ARG A 47 12.20 -9.02 3.74
CA ARG A 47 12.49 -10.16 4.61
C ARG A 47 12.97 -11.37 3.81
N ALA A 48 12.35 -11.65 2.66
CA ALA A 48 12.59 -12.89 1.94
C ALA A 48 13.91 -12.90 1.15
N TYR A 49 14.25 -11.81 0.45
CA TYR A 49 15.35 -11.82 -0.53
C TYR A 49 16.03 -10.47 -0.82
N GLU A 50 15.64 -9.35 -0.18
CA GLU A 50 16.25 -8.05 -0.48
C GLU A 50 17.38 -7.65 0.49
N GLY A 51 17.92 -8.58 1.28
CA GLY A 51 18.94 -8.27 2.28
C GLY A 51 20.24 -7.66 1.72
N ASP A 52 20.57 -7.97 0.47
CA ASP A 52 21.75 -7.45 -0.23
C ASP A 52 21.43 -6.25 -1.14
N ALA A 53 20.18 -5.73 -1.08
CA ALA A 53 19.82 -4.57 -1.87
C ALA A 53 20.58 -3.32 -1.38
N PRO A 54 21.05 -2.43 -2.29
CA PRO A 54 21.92 -1.29 -1.93
C PRO A 54 21.28 -0.27 -0.97
N TYR A 55 19.97 -0.36 -0.78
CA TYR A 55 19.19 0.52 0.11
C TYR A 55 18.90 -0.12 1.49
N ILE A 56 19.38 -1.33 1.74
CA ILE A 56 19.20 -2.07 3.01
C ILE A 56 20.58 -2.44 3.57
N ASN A 57 20.78 -2.19 4.86
CA ASN A 57 21.92 -2.68 5.62
C ASN A 57 21.39 -3.48 6.81
N LEU A 58 21.63 -4.79 6.81
CA LEU A 58 21.27 -5.65 7.95
C LEU A 58 22.34 -5.53 9.06
N PRO A 59 21.98 -5.62 10.37
CA PRO A 59 20.62 -5.86 10.86
C PRO A 59 19.68 -4.67 10.70
N ARG A 60 18.37 -4.92 10.52
CA ARG A 60 17.35 -3.89 10.28
C ARG A 60 16.04 -4.21 10.97
N ILE A 61 15.41 -3.24 11.62
CA ILE A 61 14.00 -3.30 11.98
C ILE A 61 13.20 -2.90 10.74
N LEU A 62 12.35 -3.81 10.25
CA LEU A 62 11.49 -3.55 9.11
C LEU A 62 10.31 -2.64 9.46
N GLY A 63 9.41 -2.40 8.50
CA GLY A 63 8.19 -1.61 8.66
C GLY A 63 8.31 -0.24 8.03
N ILE A 64 7.49 0.01 7.01
CA ILE A 64 7.54 1.24 6.20
C ILE A 64 6.49 2.27 6.61
N GLU A 65 5.64 1.95 7.57
CA GLU A 65 4.60 2.84 8.10
C GLU A 65 4.27 2.53 9.56
N CYS A 66 3.73 3.50 10.27
CA CYS A 66 3.09 3.29 11.57
C CYS A 66 2.09 4.39 11.91
N ALA A 67 1.24 4.09 12.90
CA ALA A 67 0.42 5.04 13.65
C ALA A 67 0.86 5.04 15.11
N GLY A 68 0.94 6.21 15.73
CA GLY A 68 1.38 6.32 17.12
C GLY A 68 1.31 7.74 17.66
N GLU A 69 2.03 7.96 18.75
CA GLU A 69 2.12 9.24 19.46
C GLU A 69 3.59 9.68 19.54
N ILE A 70 3.83 10.98 19.46
CA ILE A 70 5.16 11.54 19.70
C ILE A 70 5.58 11.25 21.14
N ALA A 71 6.57 10.40 21.32
CA ALA A 71 7.15 10.08 22.61
C ALA A 71 8.24 11.10 23.02
N ASP A 72 9.10 11.48 22.05
CA ASP A 72 10.10 12.54 22.21
C ASP A 72 10.16 13.37 20.91
N PRO A 73 9.77 14.65 20.97
CA PRO A 73 9.75 15.53 19.80
C PRO A 73 11.14 16.01 19.35
N SER A 74 12.20 15.83 20.16
CA SER A 74 13.51 16.44 19.91
C SER A 74 13.38 17.95 19.58
N ASP A 75 13.93 18.40 18.45
CA ASP A 75 13.87 19.77 17.95
C ASP A 75 12.77 20.06 16.93
N SER A 76 11.83 19.10 16.74
CA SER A 76 10.81 19.19 15.68
C SER A 76 9.72 20.26 15.92
N GLY A 77 9.54 20.69 17.17
CA GLY A 77 8.41 21.54 17.56
C GLY A 77 7.05 20.83 17.64
N LEU A 78 6.97 19.54 17.38
CA LEU A 78 5.74 18.77 17.54
C LEU A 78 5.43 18.56 19.03
N PRO A 79 4.15 18.66 19.47
CA PRO A 79 3.80 18.37 20.85
C PRO A 79 4.04 16.90 21.21
N GLN A 80 4.58 16.65 22.41
CA GLN A 80 4.60 15.31 22.98
C GLN A 80 3.15 14.79 23.15
N GLY A 81 2.90 13.52 22.84
CA GLY A 81 1.57 12.91 22.82
C GLY A 81 0.74 13.20 21.56
N GLN A 82 1.24 14.03 20.62
CA GLN A 82 0.56 14.28 19.35
C GLN A 82 0.35 12.98 18.58
N ARG A 83 -0.91 12.73 18.13
CA ARG A 83 -1.21 11.64 17.21
C ARG A 83 -0.57 11.89 15.85
N VAL A 84 0.14 10.91 15.36
CA VAL A 84 0.85 10.98 14.09
C VAL A 84 0.75 9.66 13.33
N VAL A 85 0.95 9.77 12.03
CA VAL A 85 1.34 8.66 11.17
C VAL A 85 2.72 8.94 10.61
N ALA A 86 3.48 7.87 10.37
CA ALA A 86 4.76 7.97 9.69
C ALA A 86 4.80 6.95 8.57
N LEU A 87 5.37 7.31 7.43
CA LEU A 87 5.48 6.38 6.30
C LEU A 87 6.62 6.73 5.35
N MET A 88 7.13 5.70 4.70
CA MET A 88 8.05 5.75 3.56
C MET A 88 9.36 6.51 3.79
N GLY A 89 9.96 7.10 2.75
CA GLY A 89 11.19 7.90 2.81
C GLY A 89 12.42 7.18 3.35
N GLY A 90 12.46 5.85 3.25
CA GLY A 90 13.55 5.01 3.72
C GLY A 90 13.29 4.27 5.04
N MET A 91 12.11 4.47 5.66
CA MET A 91 11.69 3.77 6.87
C MET A 91 11.70 2.25 6.65
N GLY A 92 12.28 1.50 7.58
CA GLY A 92 12.45 0.05 7.48
C GLY A 92 13.45 -0.42 6.42
N ARG A 93 14.13 0.50 5.74
CA ARG A 93 15.10 0.24 4.67
C ARG A 93 16.45 0.89 4.98
N SER A 94 16.60 2.18 4.73
CA SER A 94 17.84 2.92 5.02
C SER A 94 18.01 3.27 6.50
N PHE A 95 16.93 3.27 7.27
CA PHE A 95 16.90 3.39 8.73
C PHE A 95 15.84 2.45 9.32
N ASN A 96 15.87 2.23 10.63
CA ASN A 96 14.96 1.32 11.31
C ASN A 96 13.49 1.75 11.17
N GLY A 97 12.62 0.78 10.99
CA GLY A 97 11.19 0.96 10.78
C GLY A 97 10.33 0.70 12.01
N SER A 98 9.09 0.32 11.76
CA SER A 98 8.02 0.27 12.75
C SER A 98 7.78 -1.09 13.42
N TYR A 99 8.52 -2.14 13.09
CA TYR A 99 8.33 -3.44 13.75
C TYR A 99 8.88 -3.43 15.18
N ALA A 100 8.44 -2.47 15.98
CA ALA A 100 8.92 -2.23 17.34
C ALA A 100 7.91 -1.40 18.15
N GLU A 101 8.07 -1.36 19.47
CA GLU A 101 7.29 -0.48 20.37
C GLU A 101 7.56 1.02 20.11
N TYR A 102 8.76 1.37 19.62
CA TYR A 102 9.15 2.74 19.28
C TYR A 102 9.88 2.77 17.94
N ALA A 103 9.63 3.82 17.19
CA ALA A 103 10.30 4.12 15.92
C ALA A 103 10.94 5.51 15.97
N LEU A 104 12.24 5.59 15.66
CA LEU A 104 12.96 6.86 15.49
C LEU A 104 12.91 7.24 14.01
N VAL A 105 12.22 8.33 13.68
CA VAL A 105 11.85 8.70 12.31
C VAL A 105 12.25 10.14 12.01
N PRO A 106 12.79 10.45 10.81
CA PRO A 106 13.02 11.85 10.41
C PRO A 106 11.71 12.64 10.40
N VAL A 107 11.72 13.86 10.89
CA VAL A 107 10.54 14.74 10.99
C VAL A 107 9.77 14.83 9.66
N ARG A 108 10.48 14.88 8.53
CA ARG A 108 9.88 14.93 7.18
C ARG A 108 9.01 13.72 6.80
N ASN A 109 9.11 12.63 7.54
CA ASN A 109 8.34 11.39 7.32
C ASN A 109 7.19 11.23 8.31
N VAL A 110 6.98 12.23 9.18
CA VAL A 110 5.98 12.23 10.24
C VAL A 110 4.91 13.25 9.93
N PHE A 111 3.65 12.81 10.00
CA PHE A 111 2.49 13.62 9.64
C PHE A 111 1.50 13.62 10.78
N THR A 112 1.10 14.82 11.21
CA THR A 112 0.08 14.98 12.24
C THR A 112 -1.28 14.62 11.70
N VAL A 113 -2.11 13.99 12.52
CA VAL A 113 -3.49 13.66 12.16
C VAL A 113 -4.45 14.07 13.26
N ASP A 114 -5.56 14.68 12.87
CA ASP A 114 -6.66 15.05 13.77
C ASP A 114 -7.82 14.08 13.58
N THR A 115 -7.76 12.96 14.29
CA THR A 115 -8.76 11.89 14.19
C THR A 115 -8.83 11.09 15.48
N ASN A 116 -10.02 10.57 15.79
CA ASN A 116 -10.28 9.72 16.95
C ASN A 116 -10.54 8.24 16.58
N ILE A 117 -10.31 7.84 15.33
CA ILE A 117 -10.43 6.45 14.93
C ILE A 117 -9.46 5.56 15.73
N SER A 118 -9.74 4.26 15.81
CA SER A 118 -8.87 3.31 16.49
C SER A 118 -7.45 3.32 15.93
N TRP A 119 -6.46 2.87 16.70
CA TRP A 119 -5.08 2.79 16.24
C TRP A 119 -4.92 1.80 15.09
N GLU A 120 -5.70 0.73 15.12
CA GLU A 120 -5.72 -0.29 14.09
C GLU A 120 -6.25 0.25 12.76
N GLU A 121 -7.34 1.03 12.80
CA GLU A 121 -7.85 1.73 11.61
C GLU A 121 -6.84 2.76 11.10
N LEU A 122 -6.26 3.57 12.02
CA LEU A 122 -5.27 4.57 11.64
C LEU A 122 -4.04 3.94 10.98
N ALA A 123 -3.57 2.79 11.49
CA ALA A 123 -2.43 2.07 10.92
C ALA A 123 -2.71 1.41 9.57
N ALA A 124 -3.97 1.22 9.22
CA ALA A 124 -4.35 0.66 7.91
C ALA A 124 -4.42 1.70 6.78
N ILE A 125 -4.31 2.99 7.10
CA ILE A 125 -4.51 4.09 6.15
C ILE A 125 -3.21 4.52 5.43
N PRO A 126 -2.07 4.81 6.09
CA PRO A 126 -1.02 5.66 5.53
C PRO A 126 -0.54 5.22 4.16
N GLU A 127 0.17 4.12 4.06
CA GLU A 127 0.72 3.63 2.79
C GLU A 127 -0.37 3.20 1.80
N THR A 128 -1.44 2.57 2.31
CA THR A 128 -2.53 2.03 1.50
C THR A 128 -3.27 3.13 0.75
N TYR A 129 -3.73 4.16 1.47
CA TYR A 129 -4.51 5.24 0.87
C TYR A 129 -3.63 6.26 0.17
N PHE A 130 -2.38 6.46 0.61
CA PHE A 130 -1.42 7.26 -0.14
C PHE A 130 -1.12 6.65 -1.51
N THR A 131 -0.95 5.33 -1.58
CA THR A 131 -0.76 4.60 -2.83
C THR A 131 -2.00 4.69 -3.72
N ALA A 132 -3.20 4.46 -3.18
CA ALA A 132 -4.45 4.58 -3.92
C ALA A 132 -4.67 6.01 -4.43
N TYR A 133 -4.53 7.02 -3.57
CA TYR A 133 -4.70 8.44 -3.91
C TYR A 133 -3.75 8.87 -5.03
N GLY A 134 -2.45 8.61 -4.86
CA GLY A 134 -1.43 8.99 -5.84
C GLY A 134 -1.65 8.34 -7.19
N SER A 135 -2.02 7.05 -7.20
CA SER A 135 -2.31 6.33 -8.43
C SER A 135 -3.56 6.87 -9.13
N LEU A 136 -4.66 7.07 -8.39
CA LEU A 136 -5.94 7.48 -8.96
C LEU A 136 -5.96 8.95 -9.36
N PHE A 137 -5.58 9.85 -8.45
CA PHE A 137 -5.77 11.29 -8.66
C PHE A 137 -4.57 11.95 -9.34
N ASN A 138 -3.34 11.58 -8.98
CA ASN A 138 -2.16 12.21 -9.57
C ASN A 138 -1.78 11.58 -10.91
N CYS A 139 -1.79 10.24 -11.02
CA CYS A 139 -1.34 9.54 -12.23
C CYS A 139 -2.47 9.28 -13.21
N LEU A 140 -3.56 8.66 -12.78
CA LEU A 140 -4.71 8.38 -13.64
C LEU A 140 -5.60 9.59 -13.89
N GLN A 141 -5.53 10.64 -13.04
CA GLN A 141 -6.39 11.83 -13.14
C GLN A 141 -7.88 11.45 -13.24
N ILE A 142 -8.29 10.53 -12.36
CA ILE A 142 -9.62 9.92 -12.41
C ILE A 142 -10.73 10.95 -12.22
N LYS A 143 -11.83 10.76 -12.96
CA LYS A 143 -13.05 11.60 -12.90
C LYS A 143 -14.28 10.71 -12.72
N ASN A 144 -15.39 11.31 -12.34
CA ASN A 144 -16.69 10.63 -12.20
C ASN A 144 -17.24 10.03 -13.49
N THR A 145 -16.75 10.47 -14.65
CA THR A 145 -17.14 9.96 -15.98
C THR A 145 -16.27 8.81 -16.46
N ASP A 146 -15.24 8.43 -15.68
CA ASP A 146 -14.31 7.39 -16.08
C ASP A 146 -14.83 5.99 -15.75
N THR A 147 -14.35 5.03 -16.54
CA THR A 147 -14.42 3.60 -16.26
C THR A 147 -13.03 3.15 -15.84
N LEU A 148 -12.90 2.64 -14.62
CA LEU A 148 -11.64 2.20 -14.04
C LEU A 148 -11.59 0.68 -13.95
N PHE A 149 -10.57 0.06 -14.53
CA PHE A 149 -10.23 -1.33 -14.26
C PHE A 149 -9.10 -1.39 -13.22
N ILE A 150 -9.33 -2.08 -12.10
CA ILE A 150 -8.34 -2.34 -11.06
C ILE A 150 -7.94 -3.81 -11.13
N ARG A 151 -6.72 -4.11 -11.60
CA ARG A 151 -6.17 -5.46 -11.59
C ARG A 151 -5.51 -5.75 -10.25
N GLY A 152 -6.08 -6.68 -9.48
CA GLY A 152 -5.64 -6.99 -8.11
C GLY A 152 -6.53 -6.40 -7.01
N GLY A 153 -7.84 -6.38 -7.21
CA GLY A 153 -8.84 -5.73 -6.37
C GLY A 153 -8.92 -6.20 -4.92
N THR A 154 -8.52 -7.44 -4.60
CA THR A 154 -8.57 -7.97 -3.23
C THR A 154 -7.40 -7.53 -2.34
N SER A 155 -6.41 -6.85 -2.90
CA SER A 155 -5.31 -6.26 -2.11
C SER A 155 -5.78 -5.04 -1.32
N ALA A 156 -5.06 -4.66 -0.25
CA ALA A 156 -5.39 -3.46 0.51
C ALA A 156 -5.45 -2.21 -0.38
N ALA A 157 -4.45 -2.00 -1.26
CA ALA A 157 -4.44 -0.89 -2.21
C ALA A 157 -5.58 -0.99 -3.25
N GLY A 158 -5.93 -2.21 -3.69
CA GLY A 158 -7.06 -2.45 -4.59
C GLY A 158 -8.39 -2.06 -3.96
N LEU A 159 -8.64 -2.49 -2.72
CA LEU A 159 -9.86 -2.16 -1.97
C LEU A 159 -9.96 -0.66 -1.69
N ALA A 160 -8.88 -0.01 -1.26
CA ALA A 160 -8.84 1.44 -1.08
C ALA A 160 -9.12 2.17 -2.40
N SER A 161 -8.59 1.68 -3.52
CA SER A 161 -8.81 2.25 -4.84
C SER A 161 -10.27 2.09 -5.31
N ILE A 162 -10.90 0.94 -5.04
CA ILE A 162 -12.34 0.74 -5.30
C ILE A 162 -13.14 1.79 -4.54
N GLN A 163 -12.93 1.89 -3.22
CA GLN A 163 -13.66 2.86 -2.38
C GLN A 163 -13.47 4.30 -2.86
N MET A 164 -12.23 4.73 -3.11
CA MET A 164 -11.92 6.10 -3.53
C MET A 164 -12.48 6.42 -4.92
N ALA A 165 -12.43 5.50 -5.87
CA ALA A 165 -13.00 5.70 -7.20
C ALA A 165 -14.54 5.79 -7.15
N LYS A 166 -15.17 4.91 -6.35
CA LYS A 166 -16.63 4.93 -6.17
C LYS A 166 -17.10 6.19 -5.45
N SER A 167 -16.35 6.71 -4.50
CA SER A 167 -16.72 7.91 -3.74
C SER A 167 -16.87 9.15 -4.62
N ILE A 168 -16.16 9.21 -5.75
CA ILE A 168 -16.29 10.29 -6.75
C ILE A 168 -17.26 9.95 -7.88
N GLY A 169 -17.90 8.77 -7.88
CA GLY A 169 -18.89 8.36 -8.88
C GLY A 169 -18.33 7.68 -10.13
N ALA A 170 -17.05 7.29 -10.18
CA ALA A 170 -16.50 6.53 -11.29
C ALA A 170 -17.09 5.11 -11.37
N ALA A 171 -17.18 4.55 -12.57
CA ALA A 171 -17.54 3.14 -12.75
C ALA A 171 -16.30 2.25 -12.49
N VAL A 172 -16.43 1.22 -11.65
CA VAL A 172 -15.32 0.37 -11.23
C VAL A 172 -15.53 -1.08 -11.65
N LEU A 173 -14.62 -1.56 -12.49
CA LEU A 173 -14.40 -2.97 -12.80
C LEU A 173 -13.15 -3.42 -12.03
N THR A 174 -13.16 -4.61 -11.45
CA THR A 174 -11.98 -5.15 -10.78
C THR A 174 -11.80 -6.64 -11.06
N SER A 175 -10.58 -7.14 -10.85
CA SER A 175 -10.28 -8.56 -11.03
C SER A 175 -9.92 -9.28 -9.73
N THR A 176 -10.23 -10.57 -9.72
CA THR A 176 -9.78 -11.53 -8.71
C THR A 176 -9.48 -12.87 -9.36
N ARG A 177 -8.51 -13.63 -8.83
CA ARG A 177 -8.25 -15.03 -9.25
C ARG A 177 -9.21 -16.03 -8.60
N ASN A 178 -9.93 -15.61 -7.57
CA ASN A 178 -10.85 -16.47 -6.82
C ASN A 178 -12.28 -15.94 -6.93
N GLU A 179 -13.13 -16.67 -7.63
CA GLU A 179 -14.53 -16.32 -7.86
C GLU A 179 -15.31 -16.11 -6.56
N SER A 180 -14.99 -16.85 -5.48
CA SER A 180 -15.66 -16.71 -4.19
C SER A 180 -15.51 -15.31 -3.56
N LYS A 181 -14.53 -14.51 -4.04
CA LYS A 181 -14.32 -13.14 -3.58
C LYS A 181 -15.13 -12.09 -4.37
N SER A 182 -15.87 -12.50 -5.40
CA SER A 182 -16.61 -11.57 -6.28
C SER A 182 -17.69 -10.81 -5.53
N THR A 183 -18.47 -11.49 -4.69
CA THR A 183 -19.52 -10.85 -3.87
C THR A 183 -18.91 -9.80 -2.94
N PHE A 184 -17.84 -10.17 -2.22
CA PHE A 184 -17.13 -9.26 -1.35
C PHE A 184 -16.64 -8.00 -2.09
N LEU A 185 -16.06 -8.13 -3.29
CA LEU A 185 -15.58 -6.97 -4.07
C LEU A 185 -16.73 -6.06 -4.51
N LYS A 186 -17.90 -6.62 -4.86
CA LYS A 186 -19.10 -5.83 -5.16
C LYS A 186 -19.62 -5.08 -3.92
N GLU A 187 -19.62 -5.72 -2.76
CA GLU A 187 -19.97 -5.08 -1.48
C GLU A 187 -19.00 -3.93 -1.14
N GLN A 188 -17.74 -4.00 -1.58
CA GLN A 188 -16.77 -2.89 -1.43
C GLN A 188 -16.94 -1.78 -2.47
N GLY A 189 -17.90 -1.90 -3.40
CA GLY A 189 -18.25 -0.86 -4.36
C GLY A 189 -17.85 -1.14 -5.80
N ALA A 190 -17.32 -2.31 -6.14
CA ALA A 190 -17.06 -2.67 -7.54
C ALA A 190 -18.39 -2.90 -8.28
N ASP A 191 -18.60 -2.21 -9.41
CA ASP A 191 -19.79 -2.41 -10.26
C ASP A 191 -19.72 -3.76 -10.98
N HIS A 192 -18.51 -4.15 -11.41
CA HIS A 192 -18.26 -5.42 -12.08
C HIS A 192 -17.00 -6.09 -11.51
N VAL A 193 -17.04 -7.43 -11.49
CA VAL A 193 -15.89 -8.26 -11.10
C VAL A 193 -15.66 -9.30 -12.16
N VAL A 194 -14.43 -9.42 -12.64
CA VAL A 194 -13.98 -10.42 -13.61
C VAL A 194 -12.95 -11.35 -12.99
N ILE A 195 -12.85 -12.56 -13.53
CA ILE A 195 -11.88 -13.54 -13.05
C ILE A 195 -10.58 -13.38 -13.84
N ASP A 196 -9.48 -13.18 -13.11
CA ASP A 196 -8.14 -13.01 -13.68
C ASP A 196 -7.55 -14.37 -14.08
N ASN A 197 -7.98 -14.83 -15.25
CA ASN A 197 -7.57 -16.06 -15.89
C ASN A 197 -7.36 -15.81 -17.40
N GLU A 198 -7.20 -16.87 -18.19
CA GLU A 198 -7.00 -16.80 -19.65
C GLU A 198 -8.14 -16.11 -20.41
N ASN A 199 -9.33 -16.04 -19.83
CA ASN A 199 -10.51 -15.40 -20.44
C ASN A 199 -10.73 -13.96 -19.96
N LEU A 200 -9.77 -13.36 -19.24
CA LEU A 200 -9.89 -11.99 -18.67
C LEU A 200 -10.26 -10.96 -19.74
N ALA A 201 -9.59 -11.01 -20.89
CA ALA A 201 -9.84 -10.08 -21.99
C ALA A 201 -11.27 -10.19 -22.52
N GLU A 202 -11.77 -11.40 -22.75
CA GLU A 202 -13.14 -11.66 -23.21
C GLU A 202 -14.17 -11.11 -22.21
N GLN A 203 -13.99 -11.40 -20.91
CA GLN A 203 -14.85 -10.89 -19.85
C GLN A 203 -14.89 -9.36 -19.82
N LEU A 204 -13.72 -8.71 -19.91
CA LEU A 204 -13.63 -7.25 -19.88
C LEU A 204 -14.30 -6.62 -21.08
N PHE A 205 -13.99 -7.11 -22.30
CA PHE A 205 -14.56 -6.56 -23.54
C PHE A 205 -16.05 -6.88 -23.73
N SER A 206 -16.60 -7.91 -23.06
CA SER A 206 -18.03 -8.14 -23.01
C SER A 206 -18.77 -7.04 -22.24
N ILE A 207 -18.13 -6.40 -21.25
CA ILE A 207 -18.69 -5.30 -20.45
C ILE A 207 -18.36 -3.96 -21.10
N TYR A 208 -17.11 -3.77 -21.53
CA TYR A 208 -16.58 -2.54 -22.14
C TYR A 208 -15.97 -2.89 -23.53
N PRO A 209 -16.74 -2.96 -24.61
CA PRO A 209 -16.26 -3.38 -25.94
C PRO A 209 -15.10 -2.58 -26.50
N GLU A 210 -15.01 -1.28 -26.15
CA GLU A 210 -13.93 -0.38 -26.57
C GLU A 210 -12.79 -0.29 -25.54
N GLY A 211 -12.87 -1.07 -24.45
CA GLY A 211 -11.97 -0.96 -23.31
C GLY A 211 -12.38 0.12 -22.31
N VAL A 212 -11.56 0.29 -21.27
CA VAL A 212 -11.79 1.23 -20.16
C VAL A 212 -10.97 2.50 -20.31
N THR A 213 -11.39 3.60 -19.67
CA THR A 213 -10.63 4.87 -19.71
C THR A 213 -9.38 4.83 -18.86
N LYS A 214 -9.43 4.10 -17.76
CA LYS A 214 -8.36 4.05 -16.75
C LYS A 214 -8.07 2.61 -16.34
N VAL A 215 -6.78 2.28 -16.17
CA VAL A 215 -6.34 0.99 -15.62
C VAL A 215 -5.37 1.26 -14.47
N LEU A 216 -5.67 0.68 -13.32
CA LEU A 216 -4.74 0.58 -12.19
C LEU A 216 -4.16 -0.84 -12.15
N GLU A 217 -2.88 -0.95 -12.46
CA GLU A 217 -2.15 -2.22 -12.51
C GLU A 217 -1.37 -2.43 -11.20
N LEU A 218 -1.84 -3.39 -10.39
CA LEU A 218 -1.24 -3.71 -9.09
C LEU A 218 -0.44 -5.02 -9.11
N ILE A 219 -0.57 -5.84 -10.13
CA ILE A 219 0.15 -7.12 -10.23
C ILE A 219 1.59 -6.87 -10.64
N GLY A 220 1.80 -5.99 -11.63
CA GLY A 220 3.12 -5.53 -12.03
C GLY A 220 3.57 -6.02 -13.41
N PRO A 221 4.88 -6.13 -13.66
CA PRO A 221 5.44 -6.35 -15.00
C PRO A 221 4.90 -7.58 -15.74
N TYR A 222 4.52 -8.64 -15.01
CA TYR A 222 4.03 -9.88 -15.63
C TYR A 222 2.70 -9.73 -16.35
N THR A 223 1.88 -8.76 -15.97
CA THR A 223 0.54 -8.54 -16.52
C THR A 223 0.39 -7.20 -17.22
N LEU A 224 1.38 -6.31 -17.09
CA LEU A 224 1.31 -4.94 -17.57
C LEU A 224 1.03 -4.86 -19.08
N LEU A 225 1.72 -5.66 -19.92
CA LEU A 225 1.54 -5.64 -21.37
C LEU A 225 0.15 -6.12 -21.82
N GLU A 226 -0.47 -7.02 -21.06
CA GLU A 226 -1.85 -7.41 -21.29
C GLU A 226 -2.80 -6.29 -20.83
N SER A 227 -2.60 -5.75 -19.63
CA SER A 227 -3.42 -4.69 -19.04
C SER A 227 -3.44 -3.40 -19.88
N ILE A 228 -2.34 -3.08 -20.57
CA ILE A 228 -2.26 -1.95 -21.51
C ILE A 228 -3.29 -2.09 -22.65
N LYS A 229 -3.57 -3.31 -23.12
CA LYS A 229 -4.52 -3.57 -24.22
C LYS A 229 -5.98 -3.34 -23.81
N PHE A 230 -6.28 -3.28 -22.53
CA PHE A 230 -7.63 -2.99 -22.02
C PHE A 230 -7.95 -1.50 -22.01
N VAL A 231 -6.94 -0.65 -22.23
CA VAL A 231 -7.09 0.80 -22.22
C VAL A 231 -7.58 1.30 -23.59
N ARG A 232 -8.69 2.01 -23.60
CA ARG A 232 -9.20 2.62 -24.85
C ARG A 232 -8.32 3.80 -25.32
N TYR A 233 -8.54 4.24 -26.54
CA TYR A 233 -7.87 5.44 -27.08
C TYR A 233 -8.02 6.65 -26.13
N HIS A 234 -6.95 7.40 -25.90
CA HIS A 234 -6.81 8.48 -24.93
C HIS A 234 -6.95 8.06 -23.44
N GLY A 235 -6.98 6.77 -23.14
CA GLY A 235 -6.98 6.30 -21.76
C GLY A 235 -5.58 6.28 -21.14
N ILE A 236 -5.54 6.07 -19.84
CA ILE A 236 -4.30 6.04 -19.04
C ILE A 236 -4.23 4.73 -18.25
N ILE A 237 -3.05 4.10 -18.25
CA ILE A 237 -2.73 3.02 -17.32
C ILE A 237 -1.67 3.50 -16.32
N CYS A 238 -1.86 3.18 -15.05
CA CYS A 238 -0.88 3.42 -13.99
C CYS A 238 -0.36 2.09 -13.45
N SER A 239 0.93 1.84 -13.62
CA SER A 239 1.62 0.72 -12.99
C SER A 239 2.10 1.15 -11.60
N THR A 240 1.56 0.51 -10.55
CA THR A 240 1.82 0.89 -9.15
C THR A 240 2.33 -0.28 -8.32
N GLY A 241 1.73 -1.46 -8.47
CA GLY A 241 2.02 -2.61 -7.62
C GLY A 241 2.99 -3.61 -8.22
N GLN A 242 3.45 -4.51 -7.35
CA GLN A 242 4.25 -5.68 -7.70
C GLN A 242 3.71 -6.92 -6.95
N LEU A 243 2.38 -7.08 -6.91
CA LEU A 243 1.73 -8.21 -6.22
C LEU A 243 2.11 -9.57 -6.83
N GLY A 244 2.44 -9.58 -8.13
CA GLY A 244 2.93 -10.76 -8.84
C GLY A 244 4.40 -11.09 -8.59
N GLY A 245 5.09 -10.28 -7.79
CA GLY A 245 6.52 -10.40 -7.51
C GLY A 245 7.38 -9.42 -8.32
N LYS A 246 8.67 -9.39 -8.02
CA LYS A 246 9.64 -8.57 -8.75
C LYS A 246 9.79 -9.06 -10.19
N GLY A 247 9.77 -8.13 -11.11
CA GLY A 247 10.02 -8.39 -12.52
C GLY A 247 10.42 -7.12 -13.25
N VAL A 248 10.93 -7.30 -14.44
CA VAL A 248 11.22 -6.23 -15.40
C VAL A 248 10.54 -6.56 -16.71
N LEU A 249 10.16 -5.54 -17.46
CA LEU A 249 9.72 -5.73 -18.83
C LEU A 249 10.96 -5.95 -19.70
N ASN A 250 11.16 -7.19 -20.14
CA ASN A 250 12.18 -7.52 -21.12
C ASN A 250 11.63 -7.26 -22.52
N ASN A 251 12.46 -6.66 -23.39
CA ASN A 251 12.13 -6.41 -24.79
C ASN A 251 10.88 -5.52 -25.01
N PHE A 252 10.59 -4.62 -24.09
CA PHE A 252 9.51 -3.64 -24.26
C PHE A 252 9.89 -2.62 -25.34
N ASP A 253 9.12 -2.62 -26.43
CA ASP A 253 9.22 -1.63 -27.51
C ASP A 253 8.03 -0.65 -27.41
N PRO A 254 8.24 0.60 -26.93
CA PRO A 254 7.14 1.53 -26.72
C PRO A 254 6.30 1.82 -27.97
N ILE A 255 6.88 1.67 -29.16
CA ILE A 255 6.17 1.94 -30.43
C ILE A 255 5.24 0.78 -30.78
N LYS A 256 5.63 -0.46 -30.45
CA LYS A 256 4.86 -1.66 -30.81
C LYS A 256 3.93 -2.14 -29.71
N ASP A 257 4.40 -1.99 -28.45
CA ASP A 257 3.69 -2.57 -27.29
C ASP A 257 2.69 -1.60 -26.66
N LEU A 258 2.84 -0.28 -26.91
CA LEU A 258 1.91 0.73 -26.44
C LEU A 258 0.90 1.08 -27.56
N PRO A 259 -0.40 0.84 -27.37
CA PRO A 259 -1.41 1.21 -28.35
C PRO A 259 -1.41 2.72 -28.63
N ASN A 260 -1.73 3.11 -29.85
CA ASN A 260 -1.79 4.52 -30.22
C ASN A 260 -2.70 5.32 -29.29
N GLY A 261 -2.19 6.44 -28.78
CA GLY A 261 -2.93 7.36 -27.92
C GLY A 261 -3.19 6.85 -26.49
N VAL A 262 -2.60 5.73 -26.07
CA VAL A 262 -2.62 5.25 -24.69
C VAL A 262 -1.44 5.84 -23.92
N TYR A 263 -1.67 6.27 -22.70
CA TYR A 263 -0.64 6.83 -21.82
C TYR A 263 -0.26 5.84 -20.73
N LEU A 264 1.02 5.51 -20.63
CA LEU A 264 1.59 4.71 -19.54
C LEU A 264 2.15 5.64 -18.47
N SER A 265 1.66 5.49 -17.26
CA SER A 265 2.10 6.21 -16.06
C SER A 265 2.52 5.21 -14.99
N SER A 266 3.23 5.69 -13.96
CA SER A 266 3.56 4.89 -12.79
C SER A 266 3.49 5.73 -11.52
N PHE A 267 3.17 5.08 -10.40
CA PHE A 267 3.20 5.70 -9.09
C PHE A 267 4.15 4.93 -8.16
N SER A 268 5.02 5.66 -7.49
CA SER A 268 5.83 5.17 -6.39
C SER A 268 5.48 5.97 -5.13
N SER A 269 5.11 5.30 -4.07
CA SER A 269 4.63 5.90 -2.82
C SER A 269 5.70 6.61 -1.97
N ASN A 270 6.81 7.02 -2.57
CA ASN A 270 7.82 7.84 -1.91
C ASN A 270 7.38 9.30 -1.78
N TYR A 271 7.91 9.96 -0.75
CA TYR A 271 7.79 11.41 -0.54
C TYR A 271 6.35 11.92 -0.32
N PRO A 272 5.58 11.34 0.62
CA PRO A 272 4.33 11.95 1.06
C PRO A 272 4.60 13.34 1.66
N THR A 273 3.58 14.20 1.64
CA THR A 273 3.61 15.52 2.27
C THR A 273 2.43 15.66 3.21
N GLN A 274 2.53 16.53 4.23
CA GLN A 274 1.41 16.79 5.14
C GLN A 274 0.13 17.14 4.36
N LYS A 275 0.25 18.01 3.36
CA LYS A 275 -0.90 18.40 2.51
C LYS A 275 -1.59 17.20 1.84
N ILE A 276 -0.84 16.22 1.34
CA ILE A 276 -1.44 15.03 0.71
C ILE A 276 -2.11 14.16 1.77
N ILE A 277 -1.48 14.00 2.93
CA ILE A 277 -2.07 13.23 4.03
C ILE A 277 -3.37 13.89 4.50
N ASP A 278 -3.37 15.20 4.72
CA ASP A 278 -4.59 15.95 5.07
C ASP A 278 -5.69 15.74 4.03
N THR A 279 -5.36 15.88 2.74
CA THR A 279 -6.33 15.66 1.65
C THR A 279 -6.91 14.24 1.67
N ILE A 280 -6.11 13.21 1.95
CA ILE A 280 -6.59 11.83 2.06
C ILE A 280 -7.56 11.68 3.23
N PHE A 281 -7.20 12.20 4.42
CA PHE A 281 -8.07 12.11 5.60
C PHE A 281 -9.36 12.92 5.41
N GLU A 282 -9.31 14.11 4.81
CA GLU A 282 -10.48 14.91 4.46
C GLU A 282 -11.39 14.18 3.46
N HIS A 283 -10.81 13.57 2.42
CA HIS A 283 -11.56 12.78 1.44
C HIS A 283 -12.26 11.58 2.11
N MET A 284 -11.54 10.84 2.94
CA MET A 284 -12.10 9.71 3.68
C MET A 284 -13.24 10.15 4.60
N LYS A 285 -13.06 11.25 5.33
CA LYS A 285 -14.08 11.82 6.23
C LYS A 285 -15.32 12.27 5.45
N MET A 286 -15.13 13.00 4.35
CA MET A 286 -16.23 13.53 3.51
C MET A 286 -17.09 12.40 2.94
N HIS A 287 -16.47 11.29 2.54
CA HIS A 287 -17.14 10.17 1.88
C HIS A 287 -17.41 8.98 2.80
N HIS A 288 -17.17 9.13 4.12
CA HIS A 288 -17.37 8.06 5.12
C HIS A 288 -16.63 6.76 4.77
N LEU A 289 -15.39 6.88 4.25
CA LEU A 289 -14.57 5.73 3.89
C LEU A 289 -13.86 5.18 5.13
N HIS A 290 -13.83 3.85 5.25
CA HIS A 290 -13.13 3.13 6.30
C HIS A 290 -12.15 2.13 5.70
N PRO A 291 -10.93 2.00 6.25
CA PRO A 291 -9.98 1.01 5.74
C PRO A 291 -10.50 -0.42 6.00
N ILE A 292 -10.32 -1.28 5.01
CA ILE A 292 -10.67 -2.68 5.15
C ILE A 292 -9.51 -3.41 5.83
N ILE A 293 -9.71 -3.75 7.11
CA ILE A 293 -8.76 -4.53 7.89
C ILE A 293 -9.15 -6.01 7.73
N GLY A 294 -8.26 -6.77 7.14
CA GLY A 294 -8.48 -8.20 6.94
C GLY A 294 -8.16 -9.01 8.19
N LYS A 295 -7.09 -8.66 8.92
CA LYS A 295 -6.72 -9.30 10.18
C LYS A 295 -5.80 -8.42 11.03
N ILE A 296 -5.93 -8.56 12.35
CA ILE A 296 -5.09 -7.92 13.36
C ILE A 296 -4.27 -8.99 14.09
N PHE A 297 -3.00 -8.72 14.31
CA PHE A 297 -2.07 -9.57 15.07
C PHE A 297 -1.33 -8.73 16.12
N SER A 298 -0.78 -9.41 17.12
CA SER A 298 0.22 -8.83 18.03
C SER A 298 1.62 -8.85 17.40
N LEU A 299 2.56 -8.09 17.97
CA LEU A 299 3.96 -8.10 17.52
C LEU A 299 4.59 -9.50 17.59
N ASN A 300 4.22 -10.31 18.56
CA ASN A 300 4.73 -11.68 18.72
C ASN A 300 4.28 -12.61 17.59
N GLU A 301 3.21 -12.28 16.89
CA GLU A 301 2.64 -13.07 15.79
C GLU A 301 3.09 -12.58 14.40
N ILE A 302 4.11 -11.70 14.35
CA ILE A 302 4.58 -11.07 13.09
C ILE A 302 4.93 -12.10 12.01
N GLY A 303 5.55 -13.21 12.36
CA GLY A 303 5.86 -14.30 11.43
C GLY A 303 4.60 -14.92 10.82
N GLN A 304 3.56 -15.13 11.62
CA GLN A 304 2.26 -15.63 11.15
C GLN A 304 1.57 -14.60 10.26
N ALA A 305 1.64 -13.32 10.61
CA ALA A 305 1.08 -12.24 9.79
C ALA A 305 1.74 -12.17 8.40
N HIS A 306 3.06 -12.35 8.32
CA HIS A 306 3.76 -12.46 7.02
C HIS A 306 3.31 -13.69 6.23
N LEU A 307 3.16 -14.84 6.89
CA LEU A 307 2.76 -16.09 6.24
C LEU A 307 1.37 -16.00 5.58
N ILE A 308 0.36 -15.46 6.28
CA ILE A 308 -0.98 -15.32 5.69
C ILE A 308 -1.02 -14.36 4.50
N MET A 309 -0.16 -13.31 4.53
CA MET A 309 -0.03 -12.42 3.39
C MET A 309 0.66 -13.09 2.20
N GLU A 310 1.67 -13.93 2.43
CA GLU A 310 2.32 -14.71 1.36
C GLU A 310 1.33 -15.64 0.66
N ASN A 311 0.50 -16.31 1.44
CA ASN A 311 -0.51 -17.24 0.94
C ASN A 311 -1.71 -16.56 0.27
N ASN A 312 -1.86 -15.23 0.37
CA ASN A 312 -3.05 -14.47 -0.05
C ASN A 312 -4.35 -14.90 0.68
N ASP A 313 -4.23 -15.33 1.93
CA ASP A 313 -5.34 -15.84 2.76
C ASP A 313 -6.14 -14.72 3.44
N VAL A 314 -5.85 -13.45 3.11
CA VAL A 314 -6.50 -12.28 3.71
C VAL A 314 -6.95 -11.29 2.63
N ASN A 315 -8.12 -10.69 2.83
CA ASN A 315 -8.61 -9.57 2.03
C ASN A 315 -8.44 -8.28 2.84
N GLY A 316 -7.79 -7.28 2.26
CA GLY A 316 -7.54 -6.01 2.94
C GLY A 316 -6.21 -5.95 3.68
N LYS A 317 -6.10 -4.99 4.57
CA LYS A 317 -4.86 -4.70 5.31
C LYS A 317 -4.65 -5.67 6.45
N VAL A 318 -3.44 -6.16 6.60
CA VAL A 318 -2.98 -6.82 7.83
C VAL A 318 -2.36 -5.75 8.73
N VAL A 319 -2.78 -5.72 9.97
CA VAL A 319 -2.34 -4.73 10.96
C VAL A 319 -1.71 -5.46 12.14
N ILE A 320 -0.61 -4.92 12.64
CA ILE A 320 0.00 -5.33 13.90
C ILE A 320 -0.33 -4.27 14.95
N LYS A 321 -0.93 -4.71 16.03
CA LYS A 321 -1.18 -3.90 17.23
C LYS A 321 -0.03 -4.06 18.20
N ILE A 322 0.41 -2.96 18.79
CA ILE A 322 1.39 -2.92 19.88
C ILE A 322 0.62 -2.74 21.19
N ASP A 323 0.89 -3.61 22.15
CA ASP A 323 0.26 -3.60 23.48
C ASP A 323 0.79 -2.48 24.40
#